data_6a89ca57b854321e032abcec6dc3db00
#
_entry.id   6a89ca57b854321e032abcec6dc3db00
#
_cell.length_a   1.000
_cell.length_b   1.000
_cell.length_c   1.000
_cell.angle_alpha   90.00
_cell.angle_beta   90.00
_cell.angle_gamma   90.00
#
_symmetry.space_group_name_H-M   'P 1'
#
loop_
_entity.id
_entity.type
_entity.pdbx_description
1 polymer ?
#
loop_
_entity_poly.entity_id
_entity_poly.type
_entity_poly.pdbx_seq_one_letter_code
_entity_poly.pdbx_strand_id
1 'polypeptide(L)'
;MKFLNSFSVLGDDIVKIVVTEVVGDNLCICCGDGQKVYDRISAAFQQGKKAIVSFLGVKETVPAFMDTAIAQLYEHFTEEEIETKLSAIDIDADGIDDIKNAVYWKKEYLKDPQRFREAARKSLGDEDE
;
A
#
# COMPACT_ATOMS: atom_id res chain seq x y z
N MET A 1 11.34 -4.48 -6.01
CA MET A 1 9.95 -4.21 -6.34
C MET A 1 9.88 -3.33 -7.58
N LYS A 2 9.26 -3.87 -8.61
CA LYS A 2 9.21 -3.15 -9.87
C LYS A 2 8.22 -1.98 -9.87
N PHE A 3 7.19 -2.06 -9.03
CA PHE A 3 6.20 -1.00 -9.02
C PHE A 3 6.73 0.34 -8.49
N LEU A 4 7.95 0.32 -7.93
CA LEU A 4 8.61 1.56 -7.49
C LEU A 4 9.25 2.33 -8.64
N ASN A 5 9.30 1.75 -9.83
CA ASN A 5 9.82 2.45 -11.01
C ASN A 5 8.82 3.53 -11.43
N SER A 6 9.35 4.71 -11.76
CA SER A 6 8.50 5.81 -12.22
C SER A 6 8.10 5.60 -13.67
N PHE A 7 6.89 6.01 -14.00
CA PHE A 7 6.44 6.06 -15.38
C PHE A 7 6.97 7.32 -16.04
N SER A 8 7.44 7.20 -17.27
CA SER A 8 8.08 8.31 -17.97
C SER A 8 7.08 9.23 -18.69
N VAL A 9 5.86 8.74 -18.93
CA VAL A 9 4.85 9.49 -19.68
C VAL A 9 3.53 9.44 -18.95
N LEU A 10 2.92 10.61 -18.77
CA LEU A 10 1.57 10.72 -18.24
C LEU A 10 0.58 10.82 -19.39
N GLY A 11 -0.50 10.07 -19.29
CA GLY A 11 -1.55 10.06 -20.30
C GLY A 11 -2.89 9.76 -19.66
N ASP A 12 -3.90 9.58 -20.48
CA ASP A 12 -5.25 9.34 -20.02
C ASP A 12 -5.37 8.01 -19.26
N ASP A 13 -4.44 7.10 -19.49
CA ASP A 13 -4.43 5.79 -18.83
C ASP A 13 -3.61 5.77 -17.56
N ILE A 14 -3.17 6.93 -17.08
CA ILE A 14 -2.39 7.05 -15.84
C ILE A 14 -3.10 8.01 -14.88
N VAL A 15 -3.33 7.55 -13.64
CA VAL A 15 -3.96 8.37 -12.61
C VAL A 15 -2.87 8.75 -11.60
N LYS A 16 -2.73 10.04 -11.32
CA LYS A 16 -1.82 10.52 -10.29
C LYS A 16 -2.58 10.69 -8.99
N ILE A 17 -2.09 10.08 -7.93
CA ILE A 17 -2.70 10.12 -6.62
C ILE A 17 -1.74 10.82 -5.66
N VAL A 18 -2.10 12.01 -5.21
CA VAL A 18 -1.27 12.76 -4.27
C VAL A 18 -1.77 12.46 -2.86
N VAL A 19 -0.95 11.77 -2.06
CA VAL A 19 -1.35 11.25 -0.76
C VAL A 19 -1.90 12.35 0.15
N THR A 20 -1.17 13.48 0.23
CA THR A 20 -1.61 14.58 1.11
C THR A 20 -2.97 15.15 0.72
N GLU A 21 -3.28 15.12 -0.58
CA GLU A 21 -4.58 15.61 -1.05
C GLU A 21 -5.70 14.63 -0.73
N VAL A 22 -5.43 13.35 -0.88
CA VAL A 22 -6.42 12.30 -0.61
C VAL A 22 -6.70 12.19 0.89
N VAL A 23 -5.65 12.22 1.70
CA VAL A 23 -5.76 12.11 3.16
C VAL A 23 -6.23 13.43 3.78
N GLY A 24 -5.83 14.55 3.19
CA GLY A 24 -6.15 15.88 3.72
C GLY A 24 -5.19 16.34 4.81
N ASP A 25 -4.04 15.66 4.93
CA ASP A 25 -3.05 15.97 5.96
C ASP A 25 -1.69 15.48 5.49
N ASN A 26 -0.63 15.94 6.13
CA ASN A 26 0.73 15.47 5.86
C ASN A 26 1.17 14.34 6.79
N LEU A 27 0.31 13.96 7.72
CA LEU A 27 0.54 12.81 8.61
C LEU A 27 -0.39 11.68 8.19
N CYS A 28 0.19 10.52 7.95
CA CYS A 28 -0.56 9.34 7.48
C CYS A 28 -0.49 8.30 8.60
N ILE A 29 -1.35 8.47 9.59
CA ILE A 29 -1.21 7.78 10.86
C ILE A 29 -2.31 6.79 11.19
N CYS A 30 -3.25 6.53 10.30
CA CYS A 30 -4.27 5.54 10.61
C CYS A 30 -4.66 4.72 9.39
N CYS A 31 -5.35 3.60 9.66
CA CYS A 31 -5.82 2.71 8.61
C CYS A 31 -6.83 3.38 7.70
N GLY A 32 -7.64 4.29 8.24
CA GLY A 32 -8.63 5.01 7.44
C GLY A 32 -7.98 5.87 6.36
N ASP A 33 -6.84 6.48 6.69
CA ASP A 33 -6.08 7.25 5.71
C ASP A 33 -5.56 6.34 4.60
N GLY A 34 -5.03 5.17 4.99
CA GLY A 34 -4.56 4.19 4.02
C GLY A 34 -5.67 3.68 3.13
N GLN A 35 -6.85 3.46 3.71
CA GLN A 35 -7.99 2.99 2.94
C GLN A 35 -8.40 3.98 1.86
N LYS A 36 -8.33 5.27 2.15
CA LYS A 36 -8.63 6.30 1.15
C LYS A 36 -7.69 6.22 -0.04
N VAL A 37 -6.40 6.02 0.23
CA VAL A 37 -5.41 5.88 -0.83
C VAL A 37 -5.64 4.58 -1.60
N TYR A 38 -5.86 3.48 -0.89
CA TYR A 38 -6.15 2.20 -1.51
C TYR A 38 -7.35 2.29 -2.47
N ASP A 39 -8.42 2.95 -2.04
CA ASP A 39 -9.63 3.07 -2.85
C ASP A 39 -9.33 3.76 -4.19
N ARG A 40 -8.46 4.77 -4.17
CA ARG A 40 -8.09 5.48 -5.40
C ARG A 40 -7.24 4.60 -6.32
N ILE A 41 -6.29 3.85 -5.75
CA ILE A 41 -5.46 2.95 -6.55
C ILE A 41 -6.32 1.84 -7.15
N SER A 42 -7.17 1.24 -6.32
CA SER A 42 -8.05 0.16 -6.75
C SER A 42 -8.97 0.61 -7.89
N ALA A 43 -9.54 1.80 -7.76
CA ALA A 43 -10.41 2.33 -8.80
C ALA A 43 -9.67 2.50 -10.13
N ALA A 44 -8.42 2.98 -10.07
CA ALA A 44 -7.60 3.13 -11.27
C ALA A 44 -7.35 1.77 -11.93
N PHE A 45 -6.97 0.78 -11.12
CA PHE A 45 -6.69 -0.56 -11.63
C PHE A 45 -7.94 -1.20 -12.26
N GLN A 46 -9.10 -1.01 -11.63
CA GLN A 46 -10.35 -1.57 -12.15
C GLN A 46 -10.73 -0.95 -13.49
N GLN A 47 -10.27 0.25 -13.76
CA GLN A 47 -10.49 0.92 -15.04
C GLN A 47 -9.39 0.59 -16.06
N GLY A 48 -8.49 -0.31 -15.73
CA GLY A 48 -7.38 -0.67 -16.59
C GLY A 48 -6.29 0.38 -16.66
N LYS A 49 -6.27 1.30 -15.69
CA LYS A 49 -5.32 2.40 -15.69
C LYS A 49 -4.16 2.12 -14.75
N LYS A 50 -3.05 2.82 -14.98
CA LYS A 50 -1.90 2.81 -14.08
C LYS A 50 -2.08 3.87 -13.02
N ALA A 51 -1.42 3.69 -11.89
CA ALA A 51 -1.49 4.65 -10.78
C ALA A 51 -0.10 5.09 -10.38
N ILE A 52 0.09 6.40 -10.24
CA ILE A 52 1.30 6.99 -9.69
C ILE A 52 0.91 7.60 -8.35
N VAL A 53 1.50 7.08 -7.27
CA VAL A 53 1.23 7.56 -5.92
C VAL A 53 2.36 8.48 -5.49
N SER A 54 2.04 9.74 -5.25
CA SER A 54 3.02 10.75 -4.86
C SER A 54 2.95 10.99 -3.36
N PHE A 55 4.10 10.87 -2.72
CA PHE A 55 4.24 11.12 -1.28
C PHE A 55 4.78 12.53 -1.01
N LEU A 56 4.67 13.41 -2.00
CA LEU A 56 5.16 14.79 -1.83
C LEU A 56 4.45 15.46 -0.65
N GLY A 57 5.25 16.02 0.26
CA GLY A 57 4.71 16.71 1.43
C GLY A 57 4.32 15.82 2.59
N VAL A 58 4.39 14.50 2.42
CA VAL A 58 4.10 13.57 3.52
C VAL A 58 5.27 13.63 4.51
N LYS A 59 4.98 13.92 5.77
CA LYS A 59 6.01 14.02 6.79
C LYS A 59 6.23 12.71 7.52
N GLU A 60 5.18 11.93 7.69
CA GLU A 60 5.28 10.71 8.49
C GLU A 60 4.22 9.70 8.07
N THR A 61 4.60 8.44 8.04
CA THR A 61 3.66 7.33 7.85
C THR A 61 3.87 6.32 8.97
N VAL A 62 2.85 5.52 9.24
CA VAL A 62 2.96 4.41 10.18
C VAL A 62 2.73 3.11 9.44
N PRO A 63 3.18 1.96 9.98
CA PRO A 63 3.03 0.68 9.28
C PRO A 63 1.58 0.37 8.89
N ALA A 64 0.62 0.70 9.75
CA ALA A 64 -0.78 0.44 9.45
C ALA A 64 -1.26 1.18 8.20
N PHE A 65 -0.71 2.37 7.95
CA PHE A 65 -1.05 3.12 6.73
C PHE A 65 -0.56 2.38 5.49
N MET A 66 0.70 1.96 5.47
CA MET A 66 1.26 1.27 4.31
C MET A 66 0.60 -0.09 4.08
N ASP A 67 0.26 -0.80 5.15
CA ASP A 67 -0.48 -2.05 5.06
C ASP A 67 -1.79 -1.86 4.30
N THR A 68 -2.53 -0.83 4.66
CA THR A 68 -3.85 -0.60 4.08
C THR A 68 -3.77 0.03 2.70
N ALA A 69 -2.87 0.99 2.52
CA ALA A 69 -2.78 1.73 1.26
C ALA A 69 -2.17 0.89 0.14
N ILE A 70 -1.13 0.13 0.43
CA ILE A 70 -0.33 -0.55 -0.58
C ILE A 70 -0.42 -2.06 -0.47
N ALA A 71 -0.10 -2.62 0.69
CA ALA A 71 -0.03 -4.08 0.83
C ALA A 71 -1.39 -4.73 0.62
N GLN A 72 -2.47 -4.05 0.93
CA GLN A 72 -3.82 -4.58 0.73
C GLN A 72 -4.08 -4.92 -0.74
N LEU A 73 -3.40 -4.25 -1.67
CA LEU A 73 -3.57 -4.52 -3.09
C LEU A 73 -3.28 -5.99 -3.42
N TYR A 74 -2.36 -6.60 -2.67
CA TYR A 74 -1.95 -7.98 -2.93
C TYR A 74 -3.04 -9.00 -2.57
N GLU A 75 -4.10 -8.58 -1.90
CA GLU A 75 -5.24 -9.45 -1.61
C GLU A 75 -6.22 -9.51 -2.78
N HIS A 76 -6.19 -8.51 -3.67
CA HIS A 76 -7.22 -8.36 -4.71
C HIS A 76 -6.68 -8.29 -6.11
N PHE A 77 -5.39 -8.06 -6.28
CA PHE A 77 -4.75 -7.96 -7.59
C PHE A 77 -3.51 -8.84 -7.61
N THR A 78 -3.12 -9.29 -8.80
CA THR A 78 -1.92 -10.11 -8.92
C THR A 78 -0.67 -9.26 -8.73
N GLU A 79 0.41 -9.93 -8.32
CA GLU A 79 1.69 -9.24 -8.17
C GLU A 79 2.12 -8.60 -9.48
N GLU A 80 1.89 -9.28 -10.59
CA GLU A 80 2.23 -8.75 -11.91
C GLU A 80 1.47 -7.47 -12.21
N GLU A 81 0.18 -7.44 -11.92
CA GLU A 81 -0.62 -6.23 -12.13
C GLU A 81 -0.09 -5.07 -11.32
N ILE A 82 0.22 -5.33 -10.04
CA ILE A 82 0.70 -4.28 -9.15
C ILE A 82 2.05 -3.76 -9.64
N GLU A 83 2.97 -4.66 -9.98
CA GLU A 83 4.30 -4.26 -10.42
C GLU A 83 4.30 -3.48 -11.73
N THR A 84 3.35 -3.78 -12.62
CA THR A 84 3.31 -3.11 -13.91
C THR A 84 2.46 -1.84 -13.90
N LYS A 85 1.55 -1.70 -12.93
CA LYS A 85 0.58 -0.59 -12.94
C LYS A 85 0.75 0.40 -11.81
N LEU A 86 1.59 0.11 -10.81
CA LEU A 86 1.77 1.00 -9.66
C LEU A 86 3.18 1.56 -9.64
N SER A 87 3.28 2.87 -9.39
CA SER A 87 4.56 3.53 -9.17
C SER A 87 4.40 4.47 -7.98
N ALA A 88 5.45 4.55 -7.15
CA ALA A 88 5.52 5.49 -6.03
C ALA A 88 6.61 6.50 -6.32
N ILE A 89 6.30 7.78 -6.15
CA ILE A 89 7.26 8.86 -6.39
C ILE A 89 7.29 9.80 -5.18
N ASP A 90 8.32 10.65 -5.13
CA ASP A 90 8.49 11.65 -4.07
C ASP A 90 8.51 11.00 -2.69
N ILE A 91 9.14 9.84 -2.60
CA ILE A 91 9.21 9.04 -1.38
C ILE A 91 10.68 8.83 -1.04
N ASP A 92 11.02 8.94 0.25
CA ASP A 92 12.40 8.76 0.69
C ASP A 92 12.72 7.29 0.95
N ALA A 93 13.98 7.03 1.34
CA ALA A 93 14.45 5.66 1.55
C ALA A 93 13.68 4.96 2.67
N ASP A 94 13.34 5.69 3.73
CA ASP A 94 12.58 5.11 4.84
C ASP A 94 11.18 4.73 4.39
N GLY A 95 10.55 5.58 3.59
CA GLY A 95 9.23 5.28 3.05
C GLY A 95 9.24 4.06 2.14
N ILE A 96 10.28 3.95 1.31
CA ILE A 96 10.44 2.78 0.45
C ILE A 96 10.59 1.51 1.28
N ASP A 97 11.38 1.57 2.36
CA ASP A 97 11.57 0.42 3.24
C ASP A 97 10.25 0.04 3.93
N ASP A 98 9.45 1.04 4.32
CA ASP A 98 8.15 0.79 4.93
C ASP A 98 7.23 0.04 3.96
N ILE A 99 7.24 0.45 2.69
CA ILE A 99 6.44 -0.25 1.67
C ILE A 99 6.93 -1.68 1.50
N LYS A 100 8.25 -1.87 1.41
CA LYS A 100 8.82 -3.21 1.23
C LYS A 100 8.48 -4.13 2.39
N ASN A 101 8.56 -3.62 3.61
CA ASN A 101 8.20 -4.38 4.80
C ASN A 101 6.72 -4.76 4.78
N ALA A 102 5.85 -3.81 4.49
CA ALA A 102 4.41 -4.07 4.47
C ALA A 102 4.07 -5.13 3.43
N VAL A 103 4.65 -5.02 2.24
CA VAL A 103 4.40 -5.98 1.17
C VAL A 103 4.96 -7.36 1.53
N TYR A 104 6.17 -7.40 2.11
CA TYR A 104 6.78 -8.67 2.51
C TYR A 104 5.86 -9.43 3.48
N TRP A 105 5.40 -8.76 4.54
CA TRP A 105 4.56 -9.41 5.55
C TRP A 105 3.19 -9.78 5.00
N LYS A 106 2.65 -8.99 4.07
CA LYS A 106 1.39 -9.32 3.43
C LYS A 106 1.53 -10.60 2.60
N LYS A 107 2.61 -10.72 1.83
CA LYS A 107 2.86 -11.93 1.05
C LYS A 107 3.01 -13.15 1.93
N GLU A 108 3.73 -13.00 3.06
CA GLU A 108 3.87 -14.10 4.01
C GLU A 108 2.54 -14.49 4.62
N TYR A 109 1.73 -13.48 4.98
CA TYR A 109 0.39 -13.73 5.50
C TYR A 109 -0.47 -14.51 4.51
N LEU A 110 -0.44 -14.09 3.24
CA LEU A 110 -1.29 -14.72 2.22
C LEU A 110 -0.88 -16.17 1.92
N LYS A 111 0.36 -16.53 2.19
CA LYS A 111 0.81 -17.91 2.03
C LYS A 111 0.18 -18.84 3.06
N ASP A 112 0.00 -18.35 4.28
CA ASP A 112 -0.54 -19.16 5.38
C ASP A 112 -1.24 -18.27 6.39
N PRO A 113 -2.47 -17.82 6.09
CA PRO A 113 -3.18 -16.91 6.99
C PRO A 113 -3.44 -17.51 8.37
N GLN A 114 -3.63 -18.82 8.43
CA GLN A 114 -3.95 -19.46 9.70
C GLN A 114 -2.78 -19.40 10.67
N ARG A 115 -1.56 -19.56 10.17
CA ARG A 115 -0.36 -19.46 11.00
C ARG A 115 -0.28 -18.11 11.69
N PHE A 116 -0.59 -17.04 10.96
CA PHE A 116 -0.54 -15.69 11.52
C PHE A 116 -1.64 -15.48 12.56
N ARG A 117 -2.84 -16.03 12.32
CA ARG A 117 -3.93 -15.92 13.28
C ARG A 117 -3.60 -16.65 14.57
N GLU A 118 -2.98 -17.83 14.47
CA GLU A 118 -2.56 -18.58 15.66
C GLU A 118 -1.49 -17.86 16.42
N ALA A 119 -0.52 -17.29 15.75
CA ALA A 119 0.55 -16.54 16.38
C ALA A 119 0.00 -15.32 17.12
N ALA A 120 -0.94 -14.60 16.49
CA ALA A 120 -1.55 -13.44 17.10
C ALA A 120 -2.33 -13.82 18.36
N ARG A 121 -3.07 -14.94 18.29
CA ARG A 121 -3.83 -15.42 19.43
C ARG A 121 -2.93 -15.76 20.60
N LYS A 122 -1.81 -16.42 20.33
CA LYS A 122 -0.83 -16.76 21.37
C LYS A 122 -0.19 -15.51 21.96
N SER A 123 0.13 -14.54 21.11
CA SER A 123 0.76 -13.31 21.57
C SER A 123 -0.15 -12.49 22.47
N LEU A 124 -1.45 -12.55 22.21
CA LEU A 124 -2.43 -11.79 22.99
C LEU A 124 -2.82 -12.51 24.27
N GLY A 125 -2.33 -13.73 24.49
CA GLY A 125 -2.69 -14.50 25.67
C GLY A 125 -4.12 -14.95 25.66
N ASP A 126 -4.73 -15.08 24.53
CA ASP A 126 -6.14 -15.42 24.35
C ASP A 126 -6.31 -16.92 24.44
N GLU A 127 -6.78 -17.37 25.56
CA GLU A 127 -7.10 -18.74 25.72
C GLU A 127 -8.40 -18.92 26.36
N ASP A 128 -8.54 -18.69 26.16
CA ASP A 128 -9.26 -19.09 26.60
C ASP A 128 -9.90 -19.19 26.50
N GLU A 129 -9.70 -19.11 26.38
CA GLU A 129 -10.03 -19.30 26.33
C GLU A 129 -10.40 -19.71 26.19
#